data_92bcdb8406742735f4e252786e239864
#
_entry.id   92bcdb8406742735f4e252786e239864
#
_cell.length_a   1.000
_cell.length_b   1.000
_cell.length_c   1.000
_cell.angle_alpha   90.00
_cell.angle_beta   90.00
_cell.angle_gamma   90.00
#
_symmetry.space_group_name_H-M   'P 1'
#
loop_
_entity.id
_entity.type
_entity.pdbx_description
1 polymer ?
#
loop_
_entity_poly.entity_id
_entity_poly.type
_entity_poly.pdbx_seq_one_letter_code
_entity_poly.pdbx_strand_id
1 'polypeptide(L)'
;MHFYKIPVSEKSFETKDSVSLHFKVIELPEAFTNYHPGQHLTLKLIINGKEYRRSYSMSSAPGQETISISIKKVDDGIVSNYIFNKINAGDQLELSGPEGHFFITPDSGRRQNYYFFAAGSGITPIFSMIQSLLEDEPMSMVYLLYGNRTEEDIMFHEQLIKLSQKYQDQFFVEFTLSRLKGNLLPFLSSKKKIWEGWKGRINKDSIQKFFNKYPLRSLNALYYLCGPGDFIESTKENLLKSNIDSKSIHAEYFTIPVHPVSDSQIPNLNTVRLIVHLNNKTHELQMPGNRKILDSILDAKLDAPYSCSSGACSTCMAKIIQGKVHMDVSLALEPEEIEQGYILTCQSRPLTELIEIKY
;
A
#
# COMPACT_ATOMS: atom_id res chain seq x y z
N MET A 1 6.07 -16.41 9.35
CA MET A 1 6.77 -15.14 9.06
C MET A 1 8.05 -15.06 9.89
N HIS A 2 9.19 -14.68 9.32
CA HIS A 2 10.43 -14.52 10.08
C HIS A 2 10.71 -13.03 10.30
N PHE A 3 10.96 -12.64 11.56
CA PHE A 3 11.26 -11.26 11.92
C PHE A 3 12.72 -11.10 12.35
N TYR A 4 13.37 -10.09 11.78
CA TYR A 4 14.75 -9.73 12.07
C TYR A 4 14.77 -8.43 12.89
N LYS A 5 15.65 -8.36 13.88
CA LYS A 5 15.89 -7.11 14.64
C LYS A 5 16.85 -6.24 13.85
N ILE A 6 16.37 -5.11 13.39
CA ILE A 6 17.10 -4.18 12.52
C ILE A 6 17.18 -2.81 13.20
N PRO A 7 18.38 -2.20 13.30
CA PRO A 7 18.52 -0.85 13.86
C PRO A 7 17.99 0.21 12.88
N VAL A 8 17.27 1.19 13.39
CA VAL A 8 16.93 2.41 12.67
C VAL A 8 18.20 3.25 12.57
N SER A 9 18.74 3.42 11.37
CA SER A 9 19.95 4.24 11.20
C SER A 9 19.69 5.73 11.25
N GLU A 10 18.52 6.15 10.74
CA GLU A 10 18.10 7.54 10.70
C GLU A 10 16.57 7.65 10.71
N LYS A 11 16.06 8.76 11.23
CA LYS A 11 14.65 9.16 11.13
C LYS A 11 14.59 10.57 10.58
N SER A 12 13.89 10.76 9.47
CA SER A 12 13.65 12.05 8.85
C SER A 12 12.15 12.41 8.84
N PHE A 13 11.84 13.69 8.77
CA PHE A 13 10.46 14.17 8.67
C PHE A 13 10.15 14.53 7.23
N GLU A 14 9.14 13.89 6.66
CA GLU A 14 8.66 14.19 5.31
C GLU A 14 7.64 15.35 5.34
N THR A 15 6.78 15.36 6.35
CA THR A 15 5.78 16.39 6.61
C THR A 15 5.58 16.53 8.13
N LYS A 16 4.75 17.48 8.56
CA LYS A 16 4.36 17.60 9.98
C LYS A 16 3.71 16.33 10.58
N ASP A 17 3.16 15.46 9.72
CA ASP A 17 2.42 14.25 10.11
C ASP A 17 3.02 12.97 9.51
N SER A 18 4.20 13.02 8.89
CA SER A 18 4.84 11.84 8.33
C SER A 18 6.36 11.82 8.54
N VAL A 19 6.88 10.61 8.72
CA VAL A 19 8.31 10.34 8.94
C VAL A 19 8.77 9.22 8.05
N SER A 20 10.05 9.24 7.68
CA SER A 20 10.76 8.12 7.09
C SER A 20 11.72 7.51 8.10
N LEU A 21 11.74 6.18 8.18
CA LEU A 21 12.72 5.40 8.90
C LEU A 21 13.67 4.77 7.88
N HIS A 22 14.97 4.93 8.13
CA HIS A 22 16.02 4.47 7.23
C HIS A 22 16.81 3.34 7.88
N PHE A 23 17.16 2.33 7.07
CA PHE A 23 17.91 1.14 7.48
C PHE A 23 19.09 0.96 6.53
N LYS A 24 20.32 0.93 7.04
CA LYS A 24 21.53 0.73 6.21
C LYS A 24 21.55 -0.67 5.63
N VAL A 25 21.70 -0.79 4.32
CA VAL A 25 21.70 -2.08 3.60
C VAL A 25 22.79 -3.01 4.13
N ILE A 26 23.96 -2.48 4.47
CA ILE A 26 25.09 -3.29 5.02
C ILE A 26 24.76 -3.96 6.37
N GLU A 27 23.76 -3.47 7.09
CA GLU A 27 23.30 -4.01 8.37
C GLU A 27 22.11 -4.96 8.22
N LEU A 28 21.61 -5.16 6.99
CA LEU A 28 20.44 -5.97 6.72
C LEU A 28 20.79 -7.41 6.32
N PRO A 29 19.95 -8.39 6.71
CA PRO A 29 20.03 -9.72 6.12
C PRO A 29 19.79 -9.68 4.61
N GLU A 30 20.43 -10.62 3.88
CA GLU A 30 20.32 -10.74 2.41
C GLU A 30 18.87 -10.77 1.90
N ALA A 31 17.95 -11.33 2.70
CA ALA A 31 16.52 -11.35 2.37
C ALA A 31 15.90 -9.96 2.10
N PHE A 32 16.51 -8.88 2.58
CA PHE A 32 16.02 -7.51 2.38
C PHE A 32 16.63 -6.81 1.18
N THR A 33 17.75 -7.30 0.64
CA THR A 33 18.52 -6.56 -0.38
C THR A 33 17.97 -6.73 -1.79
N ASN A 34 17.25 -7.83 -2.04
CA ASN A 34 16.66 -8.16 -3.34
C ASN A 34 15.14 -7.94 -3.30
N TYR A 35 14.71 -6.70 -3.41
CA TYR A 35 13.28 -6.38 -3.48
C TYR A 35 12.91 -5.70 -4.80
N HIS A 36 11.62 -5.77 -5.15
CA HIS A 36 11.06 -5.03 -6.26
C HIS A 36 10.52 -3.67 -5.78
N PRO A 37 10.73 -2.57 -6.55
CA PRO A 37 10.19 -1.27 -6.21
C PRO A 37 8.66 -1.33 -6.14
N GLY A 38 8.10 -0.90 -5.00
CA GLY A 38 6.68 -0.99 -4.68
C GLY A 38 6.34 -2.02 -3.60
N GLN A 39 7.22 -3.00 -3.33
CA GLN A 39 7.01 -3.94 -2.23
C GLN A 39 7.06 -3.27 -0.85
N HIS A 40 6.61 -3.98 0.18
CA HIS A 40 6.52 -3.49 1.55
C HIS A 40 7.26 -4.38 2.54
N LEU A 41 7.59 -3.83 3.71
CA LEU A 41 8.05 -4.55 4.89
C LEU A 41 6.92 -4.64 5.91
N THR A 42 6.84 -5.76 6.62
CA THR A 42 5.95 -5.91 7.79
C THR A 42 6.74 -5.60 9.06
N LEU A 43 6.29 -4.56 9.75
CA LEU A 43 6.82 -4.13 11.04
C LEU A 43 6.04 -4.77 12.17
N LYS A 44 6.73 -5.41 13.14
CA LYS A 44 6.16 -5.95 14.36
C LYS A 44 6.58 -5.09 15.56
N LEU A 45 5.59 -4.66 16.35
CA LEU A 45 5.77 -3.84 17.56
C LEU A 45 4.99 -4.42 18.72
N ILE A 46 5.56 -4.32 19.93
CA ILE A 46 4.83 -4.55 21.17
C ILE A 46 4.53 -3.19 21.80
N ILE A 47 3.25 -2.83 21.86
CA ILE A 47 2.79 -1.57 22.43
C ILE A 47 1.82 -1.90 23.57
N ASN A 48 2.14 -1.45 24.80
CA ASN A 48 1.37 -1.74 26.01
C ASN A 48 1.09 -3.25 26.21
N GLY A 49 2.10 -4.10 25.93
CA GLY A 49 2.01 -5.55 26.09
C GLY A 49 1.22 -6.28 24.98
N LYS A 50 0.73 -5.57 23.97
CA LYS A 50 0.01 -6.14 22.84
C LYS A 50 0.86 -6.06 21.56
N GLU A 51 0.90 -7.17 20.81
CA GLU A 51 1.56 -7.24 19.51
C GLU A 51 0.72 -6.56 18.42
N TYR A 52 1.40 -5.80 17.58
CA TYR A 52 0.86 -5.19 16.37
C TYR A 52 1.79 -5.45 15.20
N ARG A 53 1.22 -5.87 14.07
CA ARG A 53 1.93 -5.99 12.79
C ARG A 53 1.32 -5.01 11.79
N ARG A 54 2.17 -4.30 11.04
CA ARG A 54 1.73 -3.36 10.00
C ARG A 54 2.69 -3.38 8.82
N SER A 55 2.15 -3.44 7.62
CA SER A 55 2.92 -3.28 6.38
C SER A 55 3.14 -1.82 6.08
N TYR A 56 4.36 -1.50 5.67
CA TYR A 56 4.76 -0.18 5.16
C TYR A 56 5.57 -0.36 3.88
N SER A 57 5.10 0.26 2.80
CA SER A 57 5.77 0.20 1.51
C SER A 57 7.15 0.84 1.60
N MET A 58 8.12 0.21 0.95
CA MET A 58 9.44 0.81 0.80
C MET A 58 9.37 2.02 -0.11
N SER A 59 9.92 3.14 0.33
CA SER A 59 9.97 4.40 -0.42
C SER A 59 11.31 4.64 -1.10
N SER A 60 12.36 3.89 -0.73
CA SER A 60 13.63 3.84 -1.46
C SER A 60 13.53 2.97 -2.72
N ALA A 61 14.37 3.23 -3.71
CA ALA A 61 14.59 2.30 -4.82
C ALA A 61 15.58 1.18 -4.41
N PRO A 62 15.49 -0.03 -5.02
CA PRO A 62 16.52 -1.05 -4.89
C PRO A 62 17.90 -0.50 -5.30
N GLY A 63 18.96 -1.04 -4.70
CA GLY A 63 20.36 -0.64 -5.01
C GLY A 63 20.84 0.61 -4.26
N GLN A 64 19.98 1.31 -3.53
CA GLN A 64 20.39 2.41 -2.66
C GLN A 64 21.12 1.90 -1.40
N GLU A 65 21.94 2.74 -0.77
CA GLU A 65 22.67 2.40 0.47
C GLU A 65 21.76 2.20 1.69
N THR A 66 20.53 2.70 1.62
CA THR A 66 19.51 2.58 2.67
C THR A 66 18.19 2.11 2.11
N ILE A 67 17.52 1.21 2.83
CA ILE A 67 16.11 0.93 2.65
C ILE A 67 15.32 1.87 3.55
N SER A 68 14.25 2.46 3.00
CA SER A 68 13.42 3.41 3.72
C SER A 68 11.96 3.01 3.67
N ILE A 69 11.27 3.11 4.81
CA ILE A 69 9.81 3.05 4.89
C ILE A 69 9.29 4.38 5.39
N SER A 70 8.18 4.86 4.80
CA SER A 70 7.64 6.17 5.14
C SER A 70 6.23 6.05 5.69
N ILE A 71 6.01 6.60 6.87
CA ILE A 71 4.83 6.40 7.69
C ILE A 71 4.13 7.73 7.92
N LYS A 72 2.86 7.83 7.52
CA LYS A 72 1.98 8.96 7.86
C LYS A 72 1.14 8.61 9.09
N LYS A 73 1.05 9.54 10.04
CA LYS A 73 0.13 9.39 11.17
C LYS A 73 -1.31 9.25 10.68
N VAL A 74 -2.02 8.33 11.29
CA VAL A 74 -3.47 8.16 11.13
C VAL A 74 -4.13 8.67 12.41
N ASP A 75 -5.22 9.40 12.28
CA ASP A 75 -6.01 9.84 13.42
C ASP A 75 -6.41 8.59 14.23
N ASP A 76 -6.15 8.60 15.54
CA ASP A 76 -6.35 7.47 16.48
C ASP A 76 -5.56 6.19 16.16
N GLY A 77 -4.62 6.23 15.21
CA GLY A 77 -3.79 5.10 14.81
C GLY A 77 -2.72 4.76 15.85
N ILE A 78 -2.84 3.60 16.52
CA ILE A 78 -1.92 3.17 17.57
C ILE A 78 -0.49 3.07 17.06
N VAL A 79 -0.26 2.33 15.98
CA VAL A 79 1.09 2.02 15.46
C VAL A 79 1.74 3.23 14.81
N SER A 80 1.04 3.93 13.91
CA SER A 80 1.60 5.08 13.21
C SER A 80 1.96 6.24 14.15
N ASN A 81 1.13 6.48 15.17
CA ASN A 81 1.42 7.48 16.20
C ASN A 81 2.58 7.04 17.11
N TYR A 82 2.69 5.75 17.45
CA TYR A 82 3.80 5.24 18.22
C TYR A 82 5.13 5.42 17.46
N ILE A 83 5.18 5.03 16.19
CA ILE A 83 6.36 5.20 15.33
C ILE A 83 6.75 6.69 15.26
N PHE A 84 5.78 7.55 14.94
CA PHE A 84 6.04 8.98 14.80
C PHE A 84 6.60 9.61 16.09
N ASN A 85 6.05 9.26 17.26
CA ASN A 85 6.36 9.94 18.52
C ASN A 85 7.47 9.27 19.35
N LYS A 86 7.72 7.96 19.17
CA LYS A 86 8.55 7.18 20.10
C LYS A 86 9.77 6.55 19.44
N ILE A 87 9.69 6.14 18.17
CA ILE A 87 10.83 5.53 17.48
C ILE A 87 11.82 6.61 17.06
N ASN A 88 13.10 6.35 17.28
CA ASN A 88 14.21 7.24 16.95
C ASN A 88 15.35 6.46 16.30
N ALA A 89 16.34 7.17 15.74
CA ALA A 89 17.58 6.56 15.30
C ALA A 89 18.27 5.83 16.48
N GLY A 90 18.77 4.62 16.21
CA GLY A 90 19.35 3.70 17.19
C GLY A 90 18.37 2.67 17.77
N ASP A 91 17.06 2.88 17.66
CA ASP A 91 16.06 1.90 18.12
C ASP A 91 16.10 0.64 17.24
N GLN A 92 15.84 -0.52 17.88
CA GLN A 92 15.73 -1.81 17.18
C GLN A 92 14.27 -2.10 16.84
N LEU A 93 14.00 -2.39 15.58
CA LEU A 93 12.69 -2.78 15.10
C LEU A 93 12.69 -4.22 14.57
N GLU A 94 11.60 -4.93 14.77
CA GLU A 94 11.40 -6.27 14.18
C GLU A 94 10.72 -6.13 12.82
N LEU A 95 11.44 -6.44 11.74
CA LEU A 95 10.99 -6.35 10.36
C LEU A 95 10.94 -7.73 9.71
N SER A 96 9.96 -7.94 8.83
CA SER A 96 9.85 -9.10 7.92
C SER A 96 9.55 -8.61 6.51
N GLY A 97 9.84 -9.43 5.53
CA GLY A 97 9.66 -9.11 4.11
C GLY A 97 11.01 -9.03 3.40
N PRO A 98 11.06 -8.53 2.15
CA PRO A 98 10.02 -7.81 1.36
C PRO A 98 8.88 -8.69 0.89
N GLU A 99 7.68 -8.12 0.84
CA GLU A 99 6.45 -8.80 0.45
C GLU A 99 5.57 -7.90 -0.43
N GLY A 100 4.52 -8.46 -1.04
CA GLY A 100 3.52 -7.73 -1.81
C GLY A 100 3.63 -7.92 -3.32
N HIS A 101 2.49 -7.76 -4.02
CA HIS A 101 2.35 -7.94 -5.48
C HIS A 101 2.24 -6.61 -6.24
N PHE A 102 2.15 -5.49 -5.53
CA PHE A 102 2.11 -4.16 -6.12
C PHE A 102 3.54 -3.65 -6.36
N PHE A 103 4.16 -4.11 -7.45
CA PHE A 103 5.53 -3.75 -7.80
C PHE A 103 5.73 -3.66 -9.31
N ILE A 104 6.86 -3.14 -9.71
CA ILE A 104 7.34 -3.15 -11.09
C ILE A 104 8.68 -3.90 -11.17
N THR A 105 8.99 -4.37 -12.37
CA THR A 105 10.32 -4.88 -12.71
C THR A 105 10.84 -4.04 -13.88
N PRO A 106 11.69 -3.04 -13.64
CA PRO A 106 12.26 -2.21 -14.69
C PRO A 106 13.04 -3.04 -15.72
N ASP A 107 13.01 -2.60 -16.98
CA ASP A 107 13.71 -3.24 -18.09
C ASP A 107 14.26 -2.16 -19.01
N SER A 108 15.58 -2.06 -19.13
CA SER A 108 16.28 -1.02 -19.90
C SER A 108 15.93 -1.01 -21.39
N GLY A 109 15.45 -2.14 -21.93
CA GLY A 109 14.99 -2.27 -23.32
C GLY A 109 13.53 -1.90 -23.54
N ARG A 110 12.75 -1.70 -22.48
CA ARG A 110 11.32 -1.46 -22.57
C ARG A 110 11.02 0.00 -22.94
N ARG A 111 9.93 0.17 -23.71
CA ARG A 111 9.36 1.47 -24.05
C ARG A 111 7.88 1.47 -23.66
N GLN A 112 7.57 2.03 -22.49
CA GLN A 112 6.28 1.97 -21.82
C GLN A 112 5.83 3.36 -21.35
N ASN A 113 4.50 3.59 -21.24
CA ASN A 113 3.97 4.72 -20.49
C ASN A 113 3.48 4.23 -19.12
N TYR A 114 3.97 4.82 -18.06
CA TYR A 114 3.53 4.56 -16.69
C TYR A 114 2.74 5.76 -16.18
N TYR A 115 1.46 5.55 -15.91
CA TYR A 115 0.59 6.55 -15.28
C TYR A 115 0.37 6.19 -13.81
N PHE A 116 0.87 7.01 -12.93
CA PHE A 116 0.72 6.87 -11.50
C PHE A 116 -0.34 7.83 -10.96
N PHE A 117 -1.25 7.30 -10.15
CA PHE A 117 -2.26 8.06 -9.42
C PHE A 117 -2.05 7.81 -7.93
N ALA A 118 -1.61 8.81 -7.19
CA ALA A 118 -1.35 8.73 -5.77
C ALA A 118 -2.25 9.67 -4.97
N ALA A 119 -2.64 9.23 -3.75
CA ALA A 119 -3.29 10.11 -2.78
C ALA A 119 -2.68 9.95 -1.39
N GLY A 120 -2.21 11.07 -0.81
CA GLY A 120 -1.58 11.10 0.51
C GLY A 120 -0.38 10.17 0.63
N SER A 121 -0.39 9.25 1.61
CA SER A 121 0.71 8.27 1.81
C SER A 121 0.81 7.20 0.73
N GLY A 122 -0.18 7.07 -0.18
CA GLY A 122 -0.07 6.16 -1.33
C GLY A 122 1.06 6.50 -2.29
N ILE A 123 1.73 7.63 -2.10
CA ILE A 123 2.95 7.96 -2.82
C ILE A 123 4.14 7.04 -2.47
N THR A 124 4.14 6.37 -1.31
CA THR A 124 5.32 5.64 -0.82
C THR A 124 5.79 4.52 -1.75
N PRO A 125 4.96 3.56 -2.19
CA PRO A 125 5.38 2.56 -3.17
C PRO A 125 5.64 3.17 -4.54
N ILE A 126 4.83 4.13 -4.94
CA ILE A 126 4.94 4.83 -6.23
C ILE A 126 6.26 5.61 -6.32
N PHE A 127 6.74 6.22 -5.24
CA PHE A 127 8.00 6.93 -5.22
C PHE A 127 9.20 6.01 -5.45
N SER A 128 9.18 4.81 -4.83
CA SER A 128 10.17 3.75 -5.11
C SER A 128 10.15 3.32 -6.58
N MET A 129 8.95 3.10 -7.15
CA MET A 129 8.78 2.73 -8.56
C MET A 129 9.30 3.83 -9.51
N ILE A 130 8.95 5.10 -9.25
CA ILE A 130 9.40 6.23 -10.07
C ILE A 130 10.92 6.32 -10.09
N GLN A 131 11.59 6.26 -8.94
CA GLN A 131 13.04 6.31 -8.86
C GLN A 131 13.70 5.21 -9.70
N SER A 132 13.21 3.96 -9.56
CA SER A 132 13.75 2.81 -10.30
C SER A 132 13.50 2.92 -11.80
N LEU A 133 12.32 3.37 -12.25
CA LEU A 133 12.03 3.56 -13.67
C LEU A 133 12.91 4.62 -14.30
N LEU A 134 13.14 5.73 -13.60
CA LEU A 134 13.95 6.82 -14.12
C LEU A 134 15.44 6.47 -14.24
N GLU A 135 15.92 5.55 -13.41
CA GLU A 135 17.30 5.09 -13.42
C GLU A 135 17.50 3.94 -14.40
N ASP A 136 16.60 2.94 -14.39
CA ASP A 136 16.81 1.64 -15.04
C ASP A 136 16.03 1.48 -16.36
N GLU A 137 15.05 2.36 -16.67
CA GLU A 137 14.18 2.24 -17.85
C GLU A 137 14.12 3.56 -18.66
N PRO A 138 15.22 4.01 -19.27
CA PRO A 138 15.36 5.37 -19.81
C PRO A 138 14.49 5.67 -21.04
N MET A 139 13.94 4.65 -21.72
CA MET A 139 13.08 4.83 -22.90
C MET A 139 11.58 4.93 -22.55
N SER A 140 11.21 4.72 -21.29
CA SER A 140 9.83 4.75 -20.83
C SER A 140 9.45 6.12 -20.28
N MET A 141 8.16 6.42 -20.33
CA MET A 141 7.59 7.68 -19.85
C MET A 141 6.90 7.49 -18.51
N VAL A 142 7.12 8.40 -17.60
CA VAL A 142 6.59 8.36 -16.22
C VAL A 142 5.74 9.60 -15.96
N TYR A 143 4.47 9.39 -15.64
CA TYR A 143 3.50 10.45 -15.37
C TYR A 143 2.90 10.25 -13.98
N LEU A 144 2.92 11.27 -13.14
CA LEU A 144 2.36 11.24 -11.79
C LEU A 144 1.30 12.32 -11.60
N LEU A 145 0.08 11.90 -11.24
CA LEU A 145 -0.95 12.79 -10.68
C LEU A 145 -1.11 12.51 -9.19
N TYR A 146 -0.68 13.47 -8.34
CA TYR A 146 -0.58 13.29 -6.91
C TYR A 146 -1.50 14.24 -6.13
N GLY A 147 -2.52 13.65 -5.47
CA GLY A 147 -3.52 14.35 -4.68
C GLY A 147 -3.17 14.44 -3.20
N ASN A 148 -3.29 15.63 -2.62
CA ASN A 148 -3.10 15.88 -1.19
C ASN A 148 -4.18 16.79 -0.61
N ARG A 149 -4.21 16.94 0.72
CA ARG A 149 -5.12 17.90 1.37
C ARG A 149 -4.60 19.32 1.21
N THR A 150 -3.37 19.56 1.63
CA THR A 150 -2.68 20.85 1.58
C THR A 150 -1.26 20.67 1.02
N GLU A 151 -0.56 21.75 0.69
CA GLU A 151 0.83 21.73 0.24
C GLU A 151 1.77 21.12 1.31
N GLU A 152 1.53 21.44 2.58
CA GLU A 152 2.29 20.95 3.73
C GLU A 152 2.13 19.43 3.96
N ASP A 153 1.13 18.79 3.31
CA ASP A 153 0.86 17.35 3.41
C ASP A 153 1.53 16.53 2.29
N ILE A 154 2.20 17.19 1.33
CA ILE A 154 2.83 16.52 0.18
C ILE A 154 4.13 15.85 0.65
N MET A 155 4.10 14.51 0.78
CA MET A 155 5.32 13.74 1.06
C MET A 155 6.22 13.75 -0.19
N PHE A 156 7.54 13.79 0.00
CA PHE A 156 8.57 13.80 -1.05
C PHE A 156 8.45 14.96 -2.05
N HIS A 157 7.82 16.08 -1.65
CA HIS A 157 7.56 17.20 -2.57
C HIS A 157 8.83 17.70 -3.25
N GLU A 158 9.87 18.04 -2.48
CA GLU A 158 11.12 18.53 -3.02
C GLU A 158 11.86 17.48 -3.86
N GLN A 159 11.82 16.23 -3.44
CA GLN A 159 12.44 15.10 -4.15
C GLN A 159 11.76 14.88 -5.52
N LEU A 160 10.42 14.91 -5.58
CA LEU A 160 9.65 14.77 -6.81
C LEU A 160 9.94 15.94 -7.79
N ILE A 161 10.03 17.18 -7.28
CA ILE A 161 10.40 18.34 -8.09
C ILE A 161 11.84 18.19 -8.63
N LYS A 162 12.80 17.80 -7.79
CA LYS A 162 14.19 17.55 -8.23
C LYS A 162 14.28 16.47 -9.30
N LEU A 163 13.52 15.37 -9.14
CA LEU A 163 13.45 14.31 -10.15
C LEU A 163 12.85 14.82 -11.45
N SER A 164 11.76 15.60 -11.43
CA SER A 164 11.15 16.14 -12.63
C SER A 164 12.06 17.14 -13.38
N GLN A 165 12.91 17.86 -12.65
CA GLN A 165 13.92 18.74 -13.24
C GLN A 165 15.11 17.94 -13.83
N LYS A 166 15.54 16.88 -13.16
CA LYS A 166 16.64 16.02 -13.65
C LYS A 166 16.23 15.20 -14.87
N TYR A 167 14.99 14.71 -14.91
CA TYR A 167 14.45 13.86 -15.96
C TYR A 167 13.29 14.55 -16.72
N GLN A 168 13.51 15.81 -17.14
CA GLN A 168 12.49 16.72 -17.69
C GLN A 168 11.76 16.20 -18.93
N ASP A 169 12.39 15.28 -19.72
CA ASP A 169 11.80 14.69 -20.93
C ASP A 169 11.15 13.32 -20.67
N GLN A 170 11.34 12.76 -19.46
CA GLN A 170 10.89 11.43 -19.09
C GLN A 170 9.86 11.43 -17.95
N PHE A 171 9.98 12.37 -16.97
CA PHE A 171 9.13 12.40 -15.79
C PHE A 171 8.32 13.69 -15.68
N PHE A 172 7.00 13.55 -15.56
CA PHE A 172 6.05 14.64 -15.44
C PHE A 172 5.18 14.45 -14.21
N VAL A 173 5.10 15.46 -13.36
CA VAL A 173 4.33 15.43 -12.13
C VAL A 173 3.33 16.58 -12.06
N GLU A 174 2.09 16.25 -11.68
CA GLU A 174 1.05 17.21 -11.35
C GLU A 174 0.59 17.00 -9.91
N PHE A 175 0.56 18.08 -9.15
CA PHE A 175 0.02 18.08 -7.80
C PHE A 175 -1.36 18.70 -7.79
N THR A 176 -2.31 18.09 -7.04
CA THR A 176 -3.64 18.66 -6.81
C THR A 176 -3.97 18.71 -5.32
N LEU A 177 -4.56 19.83 -4.87
CA LEU A 177 -4.89 20.06 -3.47
C LEU A 177 -6.40 20.17 -3.26
N SER A 178 -6.94 19.35 -2.34
CA SER A 178 -8.37 19.30 -2.02
C SER A 178 -8.81 20.31 -0.97
N ARG A 179 -7.87 20.87 -0.18
CA ARG A 179 -8.12 21.88 0.86
C ARG A 179 -7.15 23.04 0.71
N LEU A 180 -7.52 23.98 -0.14
CA LEU A 180 -6.80 25.25 -0.21
C LEU A 180 -7.18 26.09 1.00
N LYS A 181 -6.19 26.53 1.79
CA LYS A 181 -6.44 27.54 2.83
C LYS A 181 -6.88 28.82 2.12
N GLY A 182 -8.18 29.11 2.10
CA GLY A 182 -8.70 30.38 1.61
C GLY A 182 -8.12 31.51 2.44
N ASN A 183 -7.62 32.55 1.81
CA ASN A 183 -7.28 33.79 2.48
C ASN A 183 -8.61 34.47 2.90
N LEU A 184 -9.03 34.26 4.15
CA LEU A 184 -10.20 34.97 4.73
C LEU A 184 -9.95 36.49 4.84
N LEU A 185 -8.70 36.94 4.78
CA LEU A 185 -8.32 38.36 4.76
C LEU A 185 -7.09 38.58 3.86
N PRO A 186 -7.29 39.02 2.61
CA PRO A 186 -6.16 39.26 1.65
C PRO A 186 -5.18 40.34 2.10
N PHE A 187 -5.57 41.23 3.02
CA PHE A 187 -4.79 42.41 3.39
C PHE A 187 -3.79 42.20 4.55
N LEU A 188 -3.76 41.05 5.23
CA LEU A 188 -2.94 40.84 6.43
C LEU A 188 -1.81 39.81 6.31
N SER A 189 -1.59 39.20 5.15
CA SER A 189 -0.51 38.21 5.00
C SER A 189 0.56 38.69 4.00
N SER A 190 1.68 39.13 4.54
CA SER A 190 2.91 39.33 3.78
C SER A 190 3.35 38.00 3.13
N LYS A 191 3.41 37.96 1.76
CA LYS A 191 4.11 36.99 0.92
C LYS A 191 3.79 35.49 1.20
N LYS A 192 2.54 35.05 1.20
CA LYS A 192 2.26 33.61 0.99
C LYS A 192 2.31 33.31 -0.50
N LYS A 193 3.20 32.37 -0.88
CA LYS A 193 3.28 31.80 -2.23
C LYS A 193 1.90 31.25 -2.60
N ILE A 194 1.31 31.73 -3.70
CA ILE A 194 0.02 31.22 -4.19
C ILE A 194 0.27 29.83 -4.77
N TRP A 195 -0.60 28.88 -4.44
CA TRP A 195 -0.56 27.54 -5.04
C TRP A 195 -0.86 27.63 -6.54
N GLU A 196 0.11 27.22 -7.36
CA GLU A 196 0.01 27.23 -8.82
C GLU A 196 -0.41 25.89 -9.42
N GLY A 197 -0.42 24.81 -8.59
CA GLY A 197 -0.85 23.48 -9.02
C GLY A 197 -2.37 23.33 -9.17
N TRP A 198 -2.81 22.13 -9.45
CA TRP A 198 -4.23 21.85 -9.64
C TRP A 198 -5.02 21.92 -8.33
N LYS A 199 -6.35 22.11 -8.45
CA LYS A 199 -7.26 22.27 -7.32
C LYS A 199 -8.33 21.19 -7.36
N GLY A 200 -8.70 20.69 -6.18
CA GLY A 200 -9.73 19.66 -6.01
C GLY A 200 -9.15 18.27 -5.76
N ARG A 201 -10.04 17.31 -5.59
CA ARG A 201 -9.68 15.89 -5.54
C ARG A 201 -9.45 15.38 -6.96
N ILE A 202 -8.65 14.31 -7.09
CA ILE A 202 -8.57 13.56 -8.34
C ILE A 202 -9.96 12.99 -8.64
N ASN A 203 -10.47 13.30 -9.82
CA ASN A 203 -11.78 12.92 -10.32
C ASN A 203 -11.72 12.75 -11.86
N LYS A 204 -12.86 12.44 -12.49
CA LYS A 204 -12.97 12.25 -13.93
C LYS A 204 -12.34 13.41 -14.74
N ASP A 205 -12.67 14.65 -14.37
CA ASP A 205 -12.22 15.84 -15.13
C ASP A 205 -10.71 16.05 -15.00
N SER A 206 -10.15 15.85 -13.80
CA SER A 206 -8.71 15.94 -13.59
C SER A 206 -7.94 14.82 -14.28
N ILE A 207 -8.48 13.60 -14.33
CA ILE A 207 -7.90 12.46 -15.06
C ILE A 207 -7.90 12.76 -16.56
N GLN A 208 -9.02 13.23 -17.12
CA GLN A 208 -9.11 13.58 -18.53
C GLN A 208 -8.16 14.73 -18.88
N LYS A 209 -8.08 15.77 -18.04
CA LYS A 209 -7.13 16.86 -18.18
C LYS A 209 -5.68 16.35 -18.15
N PHE A 210 -5.38 15.37 -17.29
CA PHE A 210 -4.06 14.77 -17.18
C PHE A 210 -3.66 14.02 -18.45
N PHE A 211 -4.54 13.19 -19.00
CA PHE A 211 -4.30 12.49 -20.27
C PHE A 211 -4.16 13.45 -21.46
N ASN A 212 -4.97 14.51 -21.50
CA ASN A 212 -4.86 15.53 -22.56
C ASN A 212 -3.52 16.28 -22.50
N LYS A 213 -3.01 16.54 -21.29
CA LYS A 213 -1.72 17.22 -21.09
C LYS A 213 -0.53 16.29 -21.37
N TYR A 214 -0.69 15.01 -21.04
CA TYR A 214 0.35 13.99 -21.15
C TYR A 214 -0.17 12.79 -21.94
N PRO A 215 -0.30 12.91 -23.26
CA PRO A 215 -0.79 11.81 -24.10
C PRO A 215 0.24 10.68 -24.18
N LEU A 216 -0.22 9.50 -24.55
CA LEU A 216 0.62 8.32 -24.80
C LEU A 216 1.73 8.65 -25.82
N ARG A 217 2.96 8.29 -25.49
CA ARG A 217 4.12 8.36 -26.40
C ARG A 217 4.52 7.01 -26.99
N SER A 218 3.86 5.92 -26.53
CA SER A 218 3.96 4.56 -27.08
C SER A 218 2.61 3.87 -26.99
N LEU A 219 2.43 2.72 -27.65
CA LEU A 219 1.15 1.99 -27.69
C LEU A 219 0.78 1.36 -26.34
N ASN A 220 1.76 1.10 -25.48
CA ASN A 220 1.54 0.39 -24.22
C ASN A 220 1.48 1.39 -23.05
N ALA A 221 0.51 1.19 -22.17
CA ALA A 221 0.38 1.95 -20.93
C ALA A 221 0.03 1.04 -19.76
N LEU A 222 0.62 1.32 -18.59
CA LEU A 222 0.27 0.72 -17.31
C LEU A 222 -0.13 1.82 -16.33
N TYR A 223 -1.11 1.51 -15.51
CA TYR A 223 -1.73 2.45 -14.58
C TYR A 223 -1.61 1.92 -13.16
N TYR A 224 -0.95 2.66 -12.29
CA TYR A 224 -0.71 2.28 -10.90
C TYR A 224 -1.41 3.25 -9.95
N LEU A 225 -2.27 2.71 -9.09
CA LEU A 225 -3.10 3.48 -8.17
C LEU A 225 -2.74 3.12 -6.72
N CYS A 226 -2.43 4.10 -5.87
CA CYS A 226 -2.23 3.84 -4.45
C CYS A 226 -2.73 4.99 -3.56
N GLY A 227 -3.44 4.62 -2.48
CA GLY A 227 -4.02 5.57 -1.53
C GLY A 227 -5.22 5.03 -0.78
N PRO A 228 -6.14 5.91 -0.32
CA PRO A 228 -7.39 5.52 0.30
C PRO A 228 -8.32 4.76 -0.64
N GLY A 229 -9.07 3.79 -0.11
CA GLY A 229 -9.92 2.91 -0.91
C GLY A 229 -10.91 3.65 -1.82
N ASP A 230 -11.65 4.62 -1.30
CA ASP A 230 -12.61 5.40 -2.09
C ASP A 230 -11.95 6.15 -3.27
N PHE A 231 -10.71 6.62 -3.08
CA PHE A 231 -9.93 7.24 -4.15
C PHE A 231 -9.59 6.23 -5.25
N ILE A 232 -9.13 5.04 -4.85
CA ILE A 232 -8.75 3.97 -5.78
C ILE A 232 -9.96 3.52 -6.59
N GLU A 233 -11.09 3.20 -5.92
CA GLU A 233 -12.32 2.76 -6.59
C GLU A 233 -12.83 3.80 -7.60
N SER A 234 -12.91 5.06 -7.17
CA SER A 234 -13.34 6.15 -8.07
C SER A 234 -12.39 6.32 -9.26
N THR A 235 -11.08 6.22 -9.03
CA THR A 235 -10.08 6.35 -10.11
C THR A 235 -10.16 5.17 -11.06
N LYS A 236 -10.21 3.94 -10.55
CA LYS A 236 -10.35 2.69 -11.33
C LYS A 236 -11.61 2.73 -12.21
N GLU A 237 -12.75 3.12 -11.64
CA GLU A 237 -14.00 3.27 -12.38
C GLU A 237 -13.88 4.27 -13.55
N ASN A 238 -13.24 5.42 -13.31
CA ASN A 238 -13.04 6.42 -14.36
C ASN A 238 -12.07 5.95 -15.46
N LEU A 239 -11.04 5.19 -15.13
CA LEU A 239 -10.13 4.56 -16.11
C LEU A 239 -10.87 3.54 -16.97
N LEU A 240 -11.66 2.65 -16.36
CA LEU A 240 -12.49 1.67 -17.09
C LEU A 240 -13.50 2.34 -18.01
N LYS A 241 -14.17 3.43 -17.56
CA LYS A 241 -15.07 4.24 -18.39
C LYS A 241 -14.36 4.95 -19.55
N SER A 242 -13.04 5.09 -19.48
CA SER A 242 -12.19 5.62 -20.55
C SER A 242 -11.67 4.53 -21.49
N ASN A 243 -12.26 3.31 -21.46
CA ASN A 243 -11.89 2.13 -22.24
C ASN A 243 -10.45 1.63 -21.99
N ILE A 244 -9.91 1.84 -20.78
CA ILE A 244 -8.64 1.28 -20.37
C ILE A 244 -8.88 -0.16 -19.90
N ASP A 245 -8.07 -1.10 -20.38
CA ASP A 245 -8.16 -2.52 -20.01
C ASP A 245 -7.86 -2.70 -18.52
N SER A 246 -8.71 -3.43 -17.80
CA SER A 246 -8.55 -3.74 -16.38
C SER A 246 -7.22 -4.41 -16.06
N LYS A 247 -6.69 -5.22 -16.97
CA LYS A 247 -5.38 -5.89 -16.83
C LYS A 247 -4.18 -4.94 -16.80
N SER A 248 -4.37 -3.71 -17.31
CA SER A 248 -3.34 -2.67 -17.26
C SER A 248 -3.43 -1.78 -16.00
N ILE A 249 -4.42 -2.02 -15.13
CA ILE A 249 -4.67 -1.22 -13.93
C ILE A 249 -4.26 -2.02 -12.70
N HIS A 250 -3.25 -1.53 -11.98
CA HIS A 250 -2.72 -2.12 -10.75
C HIS A 250 -3.05 -1.20 -9.57
N ALA A 251 -3.51 -1.77 -8.45
CA ALA A 251 -3.92 -0.98 -7.30
C ALA A 251 -3.43 -1.57 -5.97
N GLU A 252 -2.96 -0.72 -5.06
CA GLU A 252 -2.67 -1.07 -3.67
C GLU A 252 -3.47 -0.19 -2.72
N TYR A 253 -4.27 -0.82 -1.87
CA TYR A 253 -5.21 -0.16 -0.96
C TYR A 253 -4.58 0.05 0.42
N PHE A 254 -4.54 1.29 0.91
CA PHE A 254 -4.09 1.58 2.26
C PHE A 254 -5.23 1.61 3.28
N THR A 255 -6.45 1.80 2.81
CA THR A 255 -7.69 1.63 3.59
C THR A 255 -8.74 0.95 2.73
N ILE A 256 -9.66 0.23 3.35
CA ILE A 256 -10.80 -0.33 2.63
C ILE A 256 -11.80 0.79 2.28
N PRO A 257 -12.46 0.69 1.10
CA PRO A 257 -13.59 1.55 0.78
C PRO A 257 -14.72 1.38 1.82
N VAL A 258 -15.42 2.44 2.11
CA VAL A 258 -16.57 2.39 3.03
C VAL A 258 -17.78 1.82 2.29
N HIS A 259 -17.87 0.50 2.19
CA HIS A 259 -19.09 -0.18 1.73
C HIS A 259 -19.74 -0.88 2.91
N PRO A 260 -21.06 -0.71 3.14
CA PRO A 260 -21.77 -1.49 4.15
C PRO A 260 -21.82 -2.95 3.68
N VAL A 261 -21.15 -3.84 4.43
CA VAL A 261 -21.29 -5.29 4.23
C VAL A 261 -22.71 -5.67 4.65
N SER A 262 -23.50 -6.23 3.75
CA SER A 262 -24.78 -6.82 4.11
C SER A 262 -24.54 -8.17 4.80
N ASP A 263 -24.71 -8.23 6.09
CA ASP A 263 -24.59 -9.46 6.92
C ASP A 263 -25.59 -10.59 6.53
N SER A 264 -26.44 -10.35 5.54
CA SER A 264 -27.60 -11.20 5.20
C SER A 264 -27.27 -12.53 4.52
N GLN A 265 -26.00 -12.85 4.25
CA GLN A 265 -25.61 -14.08 3.54
C GLN A 265 -24.77 -15.06 4.36
N ILE A 266 -24.45 -14.73 5.61
CA ILE A 266 -23.62 -15.63 6.45
C ILE A 266 -24.53 -16.58 7.21
N PRO A 267 -24.41 -17.93 7.01
CA PRO A 267 -25.18 -18.90 7.74
C PRO A 267 -24.85 -18.86 9.23
N ASN A 268 -25.87 -19.02 10.07
CA ASN A 268 -25.68 -19.05 11.52
C ASN A 268 -25.12 -20.43 11.94
N LEU A 269 -23.82 -20.67 11.71
CA LEU A 269 -23.11 -21.87 12.15
C LEU A 269 -22.71 -21.71 13.61
N ASN A 270 -23.03 -22.67 14.45
CA ASN A 270 -22.66 -22.64 15.88
C ASN A 270 -21.14 -22.85 16.06
N THR A 271 -20.63 -23.92 15.48
CA THR A 271 -19.21 -24.35 15.59
C THR A 271 -18.75 -24.89 14.25
N VAL A 272 -17.53 -24.52 13.87
CA VAL A 272 -16.89 -24.96 12.63
C VAL A 272 -15.57 -25.64 12.97
N ARG A 273 -15.31 -26.78 12.35
CA ARG A 273 -14.03 -27.46 12.40
C ARG A 273 -13.09 -26.80 11.41
N LEU A 274 -12.00 -26.20 11.90
CA LEU A 274 -10.99 -25.55 11.10
C LEU A 274 -9.70 -26.35 11.11
N ILE A 275 -9.26 -26.82 9.95
CA ILE A 275 -7.97 -27.50 9.73
C ILE A 275 -7.03 -26.50 9.07
N VAL A 276 -5.86 -26.28 9.69
CA VAL A 276 -4.86 -25.30 9.23
C VAL A 276 -3.54 -26.00 8.97
N HIS A 277 -3.08 -26.00 7.72
CA HIS A 277 -1.72 -26.42 7.37
C HIS A 277 -0.80 -25.19 7.43
N LEU A 278 0.09 -25.17 8.43
CA LEU A 278 0.98 -24.06 8.72
C LEU A 278 2.38 -24.58 9.09
N ASN A 279 3.44 -24.09 8.44
CA ASN A 279 4.83 -24.47 8.70
C ASN A 279 5.05 -26.00 8.67
N ASN A 280 4.50 -26.70 7.68
CA ASN A 280 4.53 -28.15 7.51
C ASN A 280 3.88 -28.95 8.66
N LYS A 281 3.04 -28.33 9.46
CA LYS A 281 2.25 -28.95 10.52
C LYS A 281 0.76 -28.76 10.23
N THR A 282 -0.04 -29.74 10.65
CA THR A 282 -1.50 -29.68 10.58
C THR A 282 -2.05 -29.43 11.99
N HIS A 283 -2.87 -28.38 12.09
CA HIS A 283 -3.56 -28.02 13.33
C HIS A 283 -5.06 -28.12 13.12
N GLU A 284 -5.75 -28.68 14.10
CA GLU A 284 -7.21 -28.79 14.11
C GLU A 284 -7.77 -27.92 15.23
N LEU A 285 -8.70 -27.06 14.92
CA LEU A 285 -9.31 -26.07 15.80
C LEU A 285 -10.83 -26.14 15.72
N GLN A 286 -11.50 -25.79 16.82
CA GLN A 286 -12.92 -25.46 16.82
C GLN A 286 -13.09 -23.97 16.88
N MET A 287 -13.86 -23.38 15.93
CA MET A 287 -14.08 -21.95 15.86
C MET A 287 -15.57 -21.60 15.81
N PRO A 288 -16.00 -20.45 16.37
CA PRO A 288 -17.35 -19.94 16.17
C PRO A 288 -17.63 -19.63 14.69
N GLY A 289 -18.82 -19.99 14.22
CA GLY A 289 -19.17 -19.84 12.80
C GLY A 289 -19.27 -18.40 12.30
N ASN A 290 -19.44 -17.43 13.18
CA ASN A 290 -19.47 -16.00 12.84
C ASN A 290 -18.12 -15.28 12.96
N ARG A 291 -17.04 -16.00 13.34
CA ARG A 291 -15.71 -15.42 13.56
C ARG A 291 -14.86 -15.48 12.31
N LYS A 292 -13.92 -14.56 12.18
CA LYS A 292 -12.91 -14.59 11.11
C LYS A 292 -11.90 -15.70 11.37
N ILE A 293 -11.45 -16.36 10.31
CA ILE A 293 -10.52 -17.48 10.35
C ILE A 293 -9.21 -17.07 11.03
N LEU A 294 -8.59 -15.95 10.64
CA LEU A 294 -7.34 -15.47 11.23
C LEU A 294 -7.46 -15.26 12.73
N ASP A 295 -8.56 -14.64 13.21
CA ASP A 295 -8.75 -14.39 14.63
C ASP A 295 -8.75 -15.70 15.45
N SER A 296 -9.39 -16.74 14.92
CA SER A 296 -9.44 -18.06 15.57
C SER A 296 -8.08 -18.76 15.59
N ILE A 297 -7.28 -18.59 14.54
CA ILE A 297 -5.91 -19.10 14.47
C ILE A 297 -5.01 -18.41 15.50
N LEU A 298 -5.11 -17.09 15.61
CA LEU A 298 -4.32 -16.30 16.55
C LEU A 298 -4.70 -16.55 18.01
N ASP A 299 -6.00 -16.77 18.30
CA ASP A 299 -6.46 -17.15 19.65
C ASP A 299 -5.89 -18.51 20.07
N ALA A 300 -5.73 -19.44 19.12
CA ALA A 300 -5.05 -20.71 19.33
C ALA A 300 -3.52 -20.57 19.46
N LYS A 301 -3.00 -19.32 19.47
CA LYS A 301 -1.56 -18.98 19.56
C LYS A 301 -0.71 -19.57 18.43
N LEU A 302 -1.30 -19.78 17.27
CA LEU A 302 -0.59 -20.18 16.07
C LEU A 302 -0.05 -18.93 15.35
N ASP A 303 1.21 -18.96 14.94
CA ASP A 303 1.87 -17.83 14.26
C ASP A 303 1.57 -17.83 12.75
N ALA A 304 0.30 -17.61 12.39
CA ALA A 304 -0.07 -17.44 11.00
C ALA A 304 0.48 -16.11 10.43
N PRO A 305 0.80 -16.03 9.14
CA PRO A 305 1.17 -14.77 8.49
C PRO A 305 0.01 -13.78 8.54
N TYR A 306 0.24 -12.55 8.98
CA TYR A 306 -0.72 -11.45 8.89
C TYR A 306 -0.02 -10.09 9.06
N SER A 307 -0.69 -9.01 8.59
CA SER A 307 -0.23 -7.64 8.81
C SER A 307 -1.38 -6.65 8.96
N CYS A 308 -2.05 -6.22 7.87
CA CYS A 308 -3.06 -5.14 7.91
C CYS A 308 -4.33 -5.51 8.68
N SER A 309 -4.71 -6.77 8.72
CA SER A 309 -5.98 -7.31 9.29
C SER A 309 -7.25 -6.69 8.69
N SER A 310 -7.15 -6.01 7.52
CA SER A 310 -8.25 -5.28 6.89
C SER A 310 -8.55 -5.70 5.44
N GLY A 311 -7.85 -6.71 4.89
CA GLY A 311 -8.05 -7.15 3.51
C GLY A 311 -7.33 -6.31 2.45
N ALA A 312 -6.49 -5.36 2.87
CA ALA A 312 -5.76 -4.45 1.99
C ALA A 312 -4.36 -4.96 1.60
N CYS A 313 -3.83 -5.99 2.26
CA CYS A 313 -2.58 -6.66 1.92
C CYS A 313 -2.80 -8.16 1.74
N SER A 314 -1.92 -8.83 1.01
CA SER A 314 -1.99 -10.28 0.76
C SER A 314 -1.27 -11.12 1.83
N THR A 315 -0.71 -10.52 2.90
CA THR A 315 0.12 -11.24 3.89
C THR A 315 -0.60 -12.42 4.56
N CYS A 316 -1.93 -12.34 4.77
CA CYS A 316 -2.73 -13.42 5.36
C CYS A 316 -3.39 -14.35 4.33
N MET A 317 -2.88 -14.35 3.10
CA MET A 317 -3.40 -15.19 2.03
C MET A 317 -3.17 -16.68 2.37
N ALA A 318 -4.22 -17.49 2.17
CA ALA A 318 -4.17 -18.94 2.29
C ALA A 318 -5.03 -19.58 1.20
N LYS A 319 -4.75 -20.82 0.86
CA LYS A 319 -5.53 -21.59 -0.11
C LYS A 319 -6.57 -22.46 0.57
N ILE A 320 -7.83 -22.41 0.14
CA ILE A 320 -8.87 -23.36 0.57
C ILE A 320 -8.58 -24.72 -0.04
N ILE A 321 -8.52 -25.74 0.79
CA ILE A 321 -8.43 -27.15 0.41
C ILE A 321 -9.81 -27.79 0.46
N GLN A 322 -10.61 -27.47 1.51
CA GLN A 322 -11.97 -27.96 1.67
C GLN A 322 -12.87 -26.91 2.33
N GLY A 323 -14.14 -26.90 1.95
CA GLY A 323 -15.16 -26.00 2.49
C GLY A 323 -15.36 -24.75 1.67
N LYS A 324 -16.17 -23.82 2.19
CA LYS A 324 -16.47 -22.53 1.56
C LYS A 324 -16.43 -21.42 2.60
N VAL A 325 -15.98 -20.25 2.18
CA VAL A 325 -15.94 -19.04 3.00
C VAL A 325 -16.60 -17.86 2.30
N HIS A 326 -17.05 -16.89 3.08
CA HIS A 326 -17.37 -15.55 2.64
C HIS A 326 -16.21 -14.62 3.00
N MET A 327 -15.73 -13.82 2.09
CA MET A 327 -14.76 -12.74 2.36
C MET A 327 -15.49 -11.41 2.48
N ASP A 328 -15.40 -10.76 3.65
CA ASP A 328 -15.96 -9.41 3.87
C ASP A 328 -15.31 -8.39 2.90
N VAL A 329 -14.02 -8.56 2.63
CA VAL A 329 -13.19 -7.73 1.73
C VAL A 329 -12.13 -8.61 1.07
N SER A 330 -11.90 -8.43 -0.25
CA SER A 330 -10.92 -9.19 -1.02
C SER A 330 -10.00 -8.33 -1.90
N LEU A 331 -9.80 -7.06 -1.52
CA LEU A 331 -9.10 -6.06 -2.34
C LEU A 331 -7.64 -6.39 -2.69
N ALA A 332 -6.99 -7.19 -1.86
CA ALA A 332 -5.60 -7.58 -2.08
C ALA A 332 -5.45 -8.91 -2.85
N LEU A 333 -6.53 -9.43 -3.42
CA LEU A 333 -6.52 -10.61 -4.30
C LEU A 333 -7.00 -10.22 -5.68
N GLU A 334 -6.33 -10.74 -6.70
CA GLU A 334 -6.80 -10.68 -8.07
C GLU A 334 -7.97 -11.67 -8.29
N PRO A 335 -8.89 -11.42 -9.25
CA PRO A 335 -10.01 -12.32 -9.53
C PRO A 335 -9.55 -13.76 -9.80
N GLU A 336 -8.46 -13.95 -10.52
CA GLU A 336 -7.87 -15.25 -10.86
C GLU A 336 -7.37 -16.01 -9.61
N GLU A 337 -6.87 -15.30 -8.60
CA GLU A 337 -6.45 -15.91 -7.32
C GLU A 337 -7.68 -16.40 -6.54
N ILE A 338 -8.77 -15.61 -6.53
CA ILE A 338 -10.03 -16.02 -5.89
C ILE A 338 -10.60 -17.25 -6.58
N GLU A 339 -10.59 -17.32 -7.92
CA GLU A 339 -11.03 -18.47 -8.70
C GLU A 339 -10.18 -19.72 -8.42
N GLN A 340 -8.89 -19.55 -8.14
CA GLN A 340 -7.97 -20.63 -7.72
C GLN A 340 -8.14 -21.08 -6.27
N GLY A 341 -9.06 -20.45 -5.52
CA GLY A 341 -9.37 -20.77 -4.13
C GLY A 341 -8.50 -20.07 -3.09
N TYR A 342 -7.80 -18.99 -3.45
CA TYR A 342 -7.10 -18.18 -2.45
C TYR A 342 -8.07 -17.26 -1.70
N ILE A 343 -7.80 -17.08 -0.42
CA ILE A 343 -8.60 -16.27 0.51
C ILE A 343 -7.71 -15.39 1.38
N LEU A 344 -8.25 -14.30 1.86
CA LEU A 344 -7.65 -13.48 2.92
C LEU A 344 -8.25 -13.92 4.28
N THR A 345 -7.51 -14.68 5.07
CA THR A 345 -8.01 -15.26 6.32
C THR A 345 -8.47 -14.22 7.34
N CYS A 346 -7.91 -12.99 7.29
CA CYS A 346 -8.35 -11.87 8.12
C CYS A 346 -9.72 -11.30 7.72
N GLN A 347 -10.27 -11.68 6.56
CA GLN A 347 -11.57 -11.24 6.06
C GLN A 347 -12.54 -12.39 5.80
N SER A 348 -12.09 -13.63 5.97
CA SER A 348 -12.86 -14.83 5.65
C SER A 348 -13.64 -15.35 6.84
N ARG A 349 -14.95 -15.59 6.64
CA ARG A 349 -15.89 -16.24 7.57
C ARG A 349 -16.35 -17.57 6.97
N PRO A 350 -16.51 -18.64 7.75
CA PRO A 350 -16.94 -19.94 7.24
C PRO A 350 -18.39 -19.91 6.75
N LEU A 351 -18.64 -20.60 5.62
CA LEU A 351 -19.97 -20.91 5.11
C LEU A 351 -20.35 -22.38 5.25
N THR A 352 -19.39 -23.24 5.67
CA THR A 352 -19.56 -24.68 5.89
C THR A 352 -19.00 -25.09 7.25
N GLU A 353 -19.47 -26.22 7.79
CA GLU A 353 -19.07 -26.74 9.11
C GLU A 353 -17.63 -27.25 9.17
N LEU A 354 -17.01 -27.45 7.99
CA LEU A 354 -15.61 -27.83 7.87
C LEU A 354 -14.92 -26.86 6.91
N ILE A 355 -13.81 -26.32 7.38
CA ILE A 355 -12.88 -25.50 6.57
C ILE A 355 -11.48 -26.09 6.70
N GLU A 356 -10.83 -26.33 5.58
CA GLU A 356 -9.42 -26.74 5.51
C GLU A 356 -8.66 -25.75 4.64
N ILE A 357 -7.58 -25.18 5.19
CA ILE A 357 -6.75 -24.18 4.53
C ILE A 357 -5.27 -24.51 4.64
N LYS A 358 -4.49 -24.00 3.68
CA LYS A 358 -3.02 -24.09 3.64
C LYS A 358 -2.40 -22.73 3.39
N TYR A 359 -1.49 -22.33 4.29
CA TYR A 359 -0.57 -21.22 4.12
C TYR A 359 0.66 -21.61 3.32
#